data_1557e3321cd626c4c7e281410cf7ea84
#
_entry.id   1557e3321cd626c4c7e281410cf7ea84
#
_cell.length_a   1.000
_cell.length_b   1.000
_cell.length_c   1.000
_cell.angle_alpha   90.00
_cell.angle_beta   90.00
_cell.angle_gamma   90.00
#
_symmetry.space_group_name_H-M   'P 1'
#
loop_
_entity.id
_entity.type
_entity.pdbx_description
1 polymer ?
#
loop_
_entity_poly.entity_id
_entity_poly.type
_entity_poly.pdbx_seq_one_letter_code
_entity_poly.pdbx_strand_id
1 'polypeptide(L)'
;NITIETDEDDLIGGFRLVNGETVWHNGPVIEALERGAVLLLDEIDLASNKVLCLQSILEGKGIFLKKIGEYIKPTAGFTVIATANTKGKGSDDGRFIGTNVLNEAFLERFPITFEQQYPTVSVENRILERACEELNVPLVGEHKDFIVHLCNWADIVRKTFNDGGIDEVISTRRLVH
;
A
#
# COMPACT_ATOMS: atom_id res chain seq x y z
N ASN A 1 -1.94 7.14 1.85
CA ASN A 1 -2.51 6.00 2.59
C ASN A 1 -4.02 6.04 2.58
N ILE A 2 -4.63 4.87 2.43
CA ILE A 2 -6.07 4.68 2.56
C ILE A 2 -6.39 4.31 4.02
N THR A 3 -7.52 4.80 4.51
CA THR A 3 -8.05 4.46 5.83
C THR A 3 -9.54 4.14 5.72
N ILE A 4 -10.15 3.64 6.78
CA ILE A 4 -11.59 3.37 6.81
C ILE A 4 -12.44 4.64 6.61
N GLU A 5 -11.88 5.79 6.94
CA GLU A 5 -12.55 7.09 6.83
C GLU A 5 -12.34 7.76 5.48
N THR A 6 -11.36 7.30 4.69
CA THR A 6 -11.06 7.86 3.37
C THR A 6 -12.30 7.87 2.49
N ASP A 7 -12.63 9.03 1.95
CA ASP A 7 -13.85 9.23 1.18
C ASP A 7 -13.61 9.90 -0.20
N GLU A 8 -14.70 10.21 -0.90
CA GLU A 8 -14.65 10.82 -2.22
C GLU A 8 -13.99 12.21 -2.17
N ASP A 9 -14.21 12.99 -1.12
CA ASP A 9 -13.62 14.32 -0.99
C ASP A 9 -12.10 14.27 -0.76
N ASP A 10 -11.62 13.21 -0.09
CA ASP A 10 -10.18 12.98 0.09
C ASP A 10 -9.48 12.52 -1.19
N LEU A 11 -10.17 11.69 -1.98
CA LEU A 11 -9.59 11.07 -3.17
C LEU A 11 -9.75 11.94 -4.42
N ILE A 12 -10.96 12.40 -4.67
CA ILE A 12 -11.34 13.11 -5.89
C ILE A 12 -11.17 14.62 -5.71
N GLY A 13 -11.60 15.14 -4.55
CA GLY A 13 -11.54 16.55 -4.22
C GLY A 13 -12.87 17.09 -3.72
N GLY A 14 -12.79 18.27 -3.15
CA GLY A 14 -13.91 18.91 -2.51
C GLY A 14 -13.76 20.42 -2.43
N PHE A 15 -14.83 21.07 -2.03
CA PHE A 15 -14.80 22.51 -1.76
C PHE A 15 -14.08 22.81 -0.44
N ARG A 16 -13.25 23.85 -0.47
CA ARG A 16 -12.52 24.37 0.69
C ARG A 16 -12.82 25.86 0.83
N LEU A 17 -12.89 26.34 2.06
CA LEU A 17 -13.02 27.77 2.34
C LEU A 17 -11.62 28.41 2.32
N VAL A 18 -11.39 29.26 1.33
CA VAL A 18 -10.11 29.98 1.14
C VAL A 18 -10.40 31.47 1.09
N ASN A 19 -9.87 32.23 2.03
CA ASN A 19 -10.07 33.68 2.13
C ASN A 19 -11.54 34.15 2.12
N GLY A 20 -12.44 33.33 2.69
CA GLY A 20 -13.88 33.63 2.74
C GLY A 20 -14.66 33.18 1.49
N GLU A 21 -14.02 32.61 0.50
CA GLU A 21 -14.63 32.08 -0.72
C GLU A 21 -14.58 30.55 -0.74
N THR A 22 -15.61 29.95 -1.31
CA THR A 22 -15.66 28.49 -1.50
C THR A 22 -15.01 28.14 -2.83
N VAL A 23 -13.86 27.47 -2.75
CA VAL A 23 -13.05 27.08 -3.91
C VAL A 23 -12.95 25.57 -4.00
N TRP A 24 -13.07 25.03 -5.21
CA TRP A 24 -12.80 23.62 -5.48
C TRP A 24 -11.31 23.32 -5.42
N HIS A 25 -10.95 22.23 -4.73
CA HIS A 25 -9.59 21.68 -4.69
C HIS A 25 -9.61 20.25 -5.21
N ASN A 26 -8.77 19.97 -6.20
CA ASN A 26 -8.56 18.62 -6.69
C ASN A 26 -7.93 17.74 -5.60
N GLY A 27 -8.41 16.49 -5.51
CA GLY A 27 -7.76 15.46 -4.72
C GLY A 27 -6.65 14.76 -5.50
N PRO A 28 -5.86 13.89 -4.83
CA PRO A 28 -4.70 13.24 -5.42
C PRO A 28 -5.03 12.39 -6.65
N VAL A 29 -6.24 11.86 -6.75
CA VAL A 29 -6.68 11.08 -7.90
C VAL A 29 -6.80 11.97 -9.14
N ILE A 30 -7.43 13.14 -9.02
CA ILE A 30 -7.59 14.09 -10.13
C ILE A 30 -6.23 14.65 -10.54
N GLU A 31 -5.40 15.02 -9.58
CA GLU A 31 -4.04 15.47 -9.88
C GLU A 31 -3.22 14.43 -10.64
N ALA A 32 -3.30 13.16 -10.25
CA ALA A 32 -2.61 12.07 -10.93
C ALA A 32 -3.15 11.85 -12.35
N LEU A 33 -4.49 11.89 -12.54
CA LEU A 33 -5.15 11.79 -13.84
C LEU A 33 -4.67 12.86 -14.81
N GLU A 34 -4.70 14.13 -14.38
CA GLU A 34 -4.33 15.28 -15.21
C GLU A 34 -2.85 15.28 -15.57
N ARG A 35 -2.00 14.85 -14.65
CA ARG A 35 -0.53 14.82 -14.82
C ARG A 35 -0.03 13.57 -15.54
N GLY A 36 -0.86 12.56 -15.77
CA GLY A 36 -0.40 11.27 -16.30
C GLY A 36 0.54 10.54 -15.35
N ALA A 37 0.32 10.68 -14.05
CA ALA A 37 1.20 10.12 -13.01
C ALA A 37 0.73 8.75 -12.53
N VAL A 38 1.60 8.05 -11.80
CA VAL A 38 1.24 6.83 -11.07
C VAL A 38 0.49 7.20 -9.79
N LEU A 39 -0.72 6.70 -9.63
CA LEU A 39 -1.49 6.80 -8.39
C LEU A 39 -1.24 5.56 -7.54
N LEU A 40 -0.68 5.73 -6.35
CA LEU A 40 -0.52 4.65 -5.37
C LEU A 40 -1.64 4.73 -4.33
N LEU A 41 -2.44 3.66 -4.25
CA LEU A 41 -3.44 3.43 -3.21
C LEU A 41 -2.83 2.48 -2.17
N ASP A 42 -2.21 3.03 -1.15
CA ASP A 42 -1.54 2.25 -0.13
C ASP A 42 -2.53 1.77 0.93
N GLU A 43 -2.47 0.49 1.29
CA GLU A 43 -3.36 -0.19 2.24
C GLU A 43 -4.84 -0.16 1.81
N ILE A 44 -5.12 -0.47 0.54
CA ILE A 44 -6.48 -0.41 -0.03
C ILE A 44 -7.49 -1.31 0.71
N ASP A 45 -7.06 -2.35 1.37
CA ASP A 45 -7.89 -3.26 2.16
C ASP A 45 -8.39 -2.66 3.49
N LEU A 46 -7.93 -1.47 3.88
CA LEU A 46 -8.56 -0.68 4.94
C LEU A 46 -9.76 0.13 4.45
N ALA A 47 -9.93 0.26 3.14
CA ALA A 47 -10.95 1.09 2.53
C ALA A 47 -12.38 0.64 2.88
N SER A 48 -13.25 1.63 3.06
CA SER A 48 -14.70 1.41 3.05
C SER A 48 -15.24 1.38 1.60
N ASN A 49 -16.53 1.09 1.43
CA ASN A 49 -17.18 1.14 0.11
C ASN A 49 -17.12 2.52 -0.59
N LYS A 50 -16.67 3.56 0.08
CA LYS A 50 -16.52 4.91 -0.48
C LYS A 50 -15.49 4.96 -1.62
N VAL A 51 -14.51 4.03 -1.65
CA VAL A 51 -13.52 3.92 -2.75
C VAL A 51 -14.11 3.46 -4.08
N LEU A 52 -15.36 3.01 -4.09
CA LEU A 52 -16.05 2.65 -5.35
C LEU A 52 -16.20 3.83 -6.31
N CYS A 53 -16.03 5.07 -5.86
CA CYS A 53 -15.91 6.25 -6.73
C CYS A 53 -14.77 6.12 -7.76
N LEU A 54 -13.76 5.26 -7.50
CA LEU A 54 -12.63 5.03 -8.38
C LEU A 54 -12.90 4.03 -9.53
N GLN A 55 -14.04 3.36 -9.55
CA GLN A 55 -14.30 2.28 -10.52
C GLN A 55 -14.11 2.68 -11.98
N SER A 56 -14.62 3.85 -12.40
CA SER A 56 -14.48 4.32 -13.77
C SER A 56 -13.02 4.61 -14.14
N ILE A 57 -12.25 5.09 -13.18
CA ILE A 57 -10.83 5.41 -13.33
C ILE A 57 -10.00 4.14 -13.49
N LEU A 58 -10.29 3.12 -12.68
CA LEU A 58 -9.64 1.80 -12.78
C LEU A 58 -9.92 1.10 -14.11
N GLU A 59 -11.05 1.41 -14.76
CA GLU A 59 -11.37 0.95 -16.10
C GLU A 59 -10.69 1.77 -17.23
N GLY A 60 -9.82 2.71 -16.89
CA GLY A 60 -9.17 3.60 -17.84
C GLY A 60 -10.07 4.68 -18.39
N LYS A 61 -11.26 4.86 -17.81
CA LYS A 61 -12.20 5.92 -18.17
C LYS A 61 -11.93 7.17 -17.36
N GLY A 62 -12.44 8.32 -17.81
CA GLY A 62 -12.42 9.53 -17.02
C GLY A 62 -13.47 9.52 -15.91
N ILE A 63 -13.52 10.61 -15.17
CA ILE A 63 -14.49 10.85 -14.11
C ILE A 63 -15.23 12.17 -14.34
N PHE A 64 -16.54 12.15 -14.08
CA PHE A 64 -17.35 13.36 -14.09
C PHE A 64 -17.45 13.94 -12.68
N LEU A 65 -16.88 15.12 -12.49
CA LEU A 65 -16.93 15.88 -11.23
C LEU A 65 -18.27 16.60 -11.09
N LYS A 66 -19.25 15.92 -10.53
CA LYS A 66 -20.65 16.41 -10.43
C LYS A 66 -20.75 17.77 -9.74
N LYS A 67 -19.89 18.05 -8.75
CA LYS A 67 -19.92 19.28 -7.95
C LYS A 67 -19.53 20.54 -8.74
N ILE A 68 -18.75 20.38 -9.82
CA ILE A 68 -18.28 21.50 -10.65
C ILE A 68 -18.66 21.34 -12.12
N GLY A 69 -19.30 20.23 -12.50
CA GLY A 69 -19.78 19.99 -13.86
C GLY A 69 -18.69 19.69 -14.89
N GLU A 70 -17.54 19.24 -14.46
CA GLU A 70 -16.38 18.97 -15.33
C GLU A 70 -16.15 17.47 -15.53
N TYR A 71 -15.66 17.09 -16.72
CA TYR A 71 -15.26 15.73 -17.02
C TYR A 71 -13.73 15.67 -17.23
N ILE A 72 -13.06 14.95 -16.36
CA ILE A 72 -11.59 14.77 -16.40
C ILE A 72 -11.25 13.45 -17.06
N LYS A 73 -10.42 13.50 -18.11
CA LYS A 73 -9.91 12.32 -18.81
C LYS A 73 -8.50 11.98 -18.32
N PRO A 74 -8.14 10.68 -18.25
CA PRO A 74 -6.78 10.30 -17.94
C PRO A 74 -5.81 10.81 -19.02
N THR A 75 -4.74 11.45 -18.60
CA THR A 75 -3.61 11.81 -19.43
C THR A 75 -2.72 10.57 -19.68
N ALA A 76 -2.04 10.52 -20.82
CA ALA A 76 -1.13 9.43 -21.14
C ALA A 76 -0.07 9.24 -20.03
N GLY A 77 0.16 7.99 -19.63
CA GLY A 77 1.05 7.63 -18.52
C GLY A 77 0.34 7.41 -17.19
N PHE A 78 -0.92 7.84 -17.03
CA PHE A 78 -1.69 7.56 -15.83
C PHE A 78 -1.87 6.05 -15.63
N THR A 79 -1.58 5.59 -14.43
CA THR A 79 -1.84 4.21 -13.99
C THR A 79 -2.10 4.18 -12.48
N VAL A 80 -2.74 3.11 -12.03
CA VAL A 80 -3.04 2.90 -10.60
C VAL A 80 -2.33 1.67 -10.10
N ILE A 81 -1.69 1.78 -8.96
CA ILE A 81 -1.09 0.69 -8.20
C ILE A 81 -1.73 0.68 -6.81
N ALA A 82 -2.05 -0.48 -6.30
CA ALA A 82 -2.57 -0.63 -4.94
C ALA A 82 -1.73 -1.62 -4.13
N THR A 83 -1.61 -1.39 -2.83
CA THR A 83 -1.06 -2.36 -1.88
C THR A 83 -2.15 -2.86 -0.94
N ALA A 84 -2.03 -4.09 -0.49
CA ALA A 84 -2.96 -4.70 0.45
C ALA A 84 -2.25 -5.79 1.25
N ASN A 85 -2.67 -6.01 2.49
CA ASN A 85 -2.16 -7.08 3.35
C ASN A 85 -2.98 -8.38 3.21
N THR A 86 -4.25 -8.28 2.79
CA THR A 86 -5.21 -9.39 2.77
C THR A 86 -5.72 -9.75 1.37
N LYS A 87 -5.10 -9.22 0.32
CA LYS A 87 -5.60 -9.32 -1.07
C LYS A 87 -7.06 -8.81 -1.24
N GLY A 88 -7.51 -7.94 -0.32
CA GLY A 88 -8.88 -7.41 -0.29
C GLY A 88 -9.94 -8.39 0.22
N LYS A 89 -9.54 -9.53 0.78
CA LYS A 89 -10.47 -10.56 1.31
C LYS A 89 -10.75 -10.44 2.81
N GLY A 90 -10.18 -9.43 3.47
CA GLY A 90 -10.24 -9.30 4.93
C GLY A 90 -9.32 -10.30 5.64
N SER A 91 -9.28 -10.23 6.95
CA SER A 91 -8.49 -11.13 7.81
C SER A 91 -9.40 -11.95 8.69
N ASP A 92 -9.71 -13.18 8.26
CA ASP A 92 -10.53 -14.13 9.04
C ASP A 92 -9.79 -14.60 10.30
N ASP A 93 -8.47 -14.54 10.30
CA ASP A 93 -7.58 -14.96 11.38
C ASP A 93 -7.24 -13.83 12.37
N GLY A 94 -7.79 -12.63 12.18
CA GLY A 94 -7.56 -11.47 13.06
C GLY A 94 -6.17 -10.86 12.99
N ARG A 95 -5.30 -11.32 12.10
CA ARG A 95 -3.91 -10.83 11.96
C ARG A 95 -3.83 -9.39 11.47
N PHE A 96 -4.78 -8.99 10.63
CA PHE A 96 -4.87 -7.65 10.06
C PHE A 96 -6.17 -6.99 10.50
N ILE A 97 -6.20 -6.58 11.77
CA ILE A 97 -7.37 -5.93 12.37
C ILE A 97 -7.69 -4.65 11.60
N GLY A 98 -8.97 -4.46 11.28
CA GLY A 98 -9.46 -3.27 10.56
C GLY A 98 -9.46 -3.40 9.04
N THR A 99 -8.96 -4.52 8.47
CA THR A 99 -9.12 -4.77 7.04
C THR A 99 -10.55 -5.16 6.71
N ASN A 100 -11.03 -4.67 5.57
CA ASN A 100 -12.37 -4.93 5.06
C ASN A 100 -12.32 -5.92 3.89
N VAL A 101 -13.43 -6.63 3.69
CA VAL A 101 -13.64 -7.37 2.45
C VAL A 101 -14.03 -6.37 1.37
N LEU A 102 -13.15 -6.17 0.39
CA LEU A 102 -13.43 -5.32 -0.75
C LEU A 102 -14.40 -6.01 -1.71
N ASN A 103 -15.20 -5.21 -2.39
CA ASN A 103 -16.11 -5.70 -3.43
C ASN A 103 -15.32 -6.41 -4.53
N GLU A 104 -15.72 -7.64 -4.88
CA GLU A 104 -15.04 -8.47 -5.89
C GLU A 104 -14.95 -7.74 -7.24
N ALA A 105 -16.03 -7.08 -7.66
CA ALA A 105 -16.02 -6.30 -8.90
C ALA A 105 -15.03 -5.13 -8.87
N PHE A 106 -14.70 -4.59 -7.71
CA PHE A 106 -13.64 -3.60 -7.55
C PHE A 106 -12.25 -4.23 -7.71
N LEU A 107 -12.04 -5.41 -7.10
CA LEU A 107 -10.78 -6.15 -7.19
C LEU A 107 -10.47 -6.61 -8.62
N GLU A 108 -11.49 -7.04 -9.38
CA GLU A 108 -11.35 -7.45 -10.79
C GLU A 108 -10.83 -6.34 -11.71
N ARG A 109 -10.93 -5.08 -11.28
CA ARG A 109 -10.37 -3.93 -12.02
C ARG A 109 -8.85 -3.77 -11.86
N PHE A 110 -8.24 -4.58 -11.01
CA PHE A 110 -6.79 -4.73 -10.94
C PHE A 110 -6.38 -5.99 -11.70
N PRO A 111 -6.03 -5.89 -12.98
CA PRO A 111 -5.83 -7.06 -13.86
C PRO A 111 -4.60 -7.89 -13.48
N ILE A 112 -3.69 -7.32 -12.72
CA ILE A 112 -2.47 -7.98 -12.25
C ILE A 112 -2.43 -7.92 -10.74
N THR A 113 -2.40 -9.08 -10.10
CA THR A 113 -2.17 -9.21 -8.65
C THR A 113 -0.87 -9.95 -8.44
N PHE A 114 0.01 -9.35 -7.64
CA PHE A 114 1.32 -9.89 -7.31
C PHE A 114 1.45 -10.06 -5.80
N GLU A 115 1.87 -11.23 -5.36
CA GLU A 115 2.17 -11.48 -3.96
C GLU A 115 3.66 -11.29 -3.70
N GLN A 116 4.00 -10.25 -2.93
CA GLN A 116 5.38 -9.99 -2.53
C GLN A 116 5.76 -10.93 -1.39
N GLN A 117 6.63 -11.89 -1.67
CA GLN A 117 7.22 -12.76 -0.67
C GLN A 117 8.27 -12.02 0.16
N TYR A 118 8.59 -12.57 1.33
CA TYR A 118 9.75 -12.11 2.07
C TYR A 118 11.03 -12.27 1.24
N PRO A 119 12.03 -11.37 1.42
CA PRO A 119 13.32 -11.52 0.75
C PRO A 119 13.96 -12.86 1.09
N THR A 120 14.79 -13.37 0.18
CA THR A 120 15.68 -14.50 0.51
C THR A 120 16.66 -14.09 1.60
N VAL A 121 17.16 -15.04 2.39
CA VAL A 121 18.14 -14.79 3.46
C VAL A 121 19.33 -13.98 2.95
N SER A 122 19.81 -14.24 1.74
CA SER A 122 20.96 -13.50 1.16
C SER A 122 20.64 -12.05 0.81
N VAL A 123 19.39 -11.78 0.39
CA VAL A 123 18.92 -10.41 0.13
C VAL A 123 18.67 -9.68 1.44
N GLU A 124 18.09 -10.36 2.42
CA GLU A 124 17.80 -9.80 3.75
C GLU A 124 19.10 -9.45 4.49
N ASN A 125 20.13 -10.30 4.40
CA ASN A 125 21.48 -9.98 4.91
C ASN A 125 22.00 -8.66 4.34
N ARG A 126 21.92 -8.46 3.02
CA ARG A 126 22.36 -7.20 2.38
C ARG A 126 21.53 -5.98 2.82
N ILE A 127 20.23 -6.16 3.08
CA ILE A 127 19.38 -5.08 3.60
C ILE A 127 19.86 -4.67 4.99
N LEU A 128 20.13 -5.63 5.87
CA LEU A 128 20.60 -5.35 7.23
C LEU A 128 22.03 -4.79 7.25
N GLU A 129 22.92 -5.33 6.42
CA GLU A 129 24.28 -4.78 6.25
C GLU A 129 24.22 -3.29 5.87
N ARG A 130 23.37 -2.93 4.90
CA ARG A 130 23.20 -1.55 4.47
C ARG A 130 22.60 -0.66 5.58
N ALA A 131 21.63 -1.16 6.32
CA ALA A 131 21.06 -0.43 7.46
C ALA A 131 22.12 -0.17 8.55
N CYS A 132 22.99 -1.14 8.82
CA CYS A 132 24.12 -0.96 9.73
C CYS A 132 25.13 0.08 9.21
N GLU A 133 25.43 0.08 7.91
CA GLU A 133 26.30 1.09 7.29
C GLU A 133 25.73 2.50 7.46
N GLU A 134 24.42 2.69 7.21
CA GLU A 134 23.74 3.98 7.40
C GLU A 134 23.78 4.46 8.86
N LEU A 135 23.78 3.53 9.82
CA LEU A 135 23.90 3.81 11.24
C LEU A 135 25.36 3.89 11.74
N ASN A 136 26.34 3.76 10.83
CA ASN A 136 27.77 3.71 11.14
C ASN A 136 28.17 2.58 12.11
N VAL A 137 27.47 1.44 12.08
CA VAL A 137 27.82 0.25 12.83
C VAL A 137 28.87 -0.55 12.06
N PRO A 138 30.06 -0.79 12.61
CA PRO A 138 31.11 -1.54 11.90
C PRO A 138 30.72 -3.02 11.73
N LEU A 139 30.68 -3.49 10.48
CA LEU A 139 30.39 -4.88 10.12
C LEU A 139 31.65 -5.73 10.04
N VAL A 140 32.27 -5.96 11.19
CA VAL A 140 33.49 -6.78 11.30
C VAL A 140 33.28 -7.88 12.34
N GLY A 141 33.86 -9.07 12.08
CA GLY A 141 33.85 -10.19 13.02
C GLY A 141 32.46 -10.59 13.47
N GLU A 142 32.24 -10.63 14.76
CA GLU A 142 30.99 -11.09 15.40
C GLU A 142 29.71 -10.33 14.94
N HIS A 143 29.82 -9.04 14.60
CA HIS A 143 28.67 -8.26 14.11
C HIS A 143 28.14 -8.78 12.77
N LYS A 144 29.03 -9.19 11.88
CA LYS A 144 28.63 -9.77 10.59
C LYS A 144 27.99 -11.14 10.77
N ASP A 145 28.56 -11.96 11.64
CA ASP A 145 28.00 -13.28 11.97
C ASP A 145 26.64 -13.15 12.63
N PHE A 146 26.45 -12.14 13.49
CA PHE A 146 25.16 -11.84 14.12
C PHE A 146 24.06 -11.56 13.09
N ILE A 147 24.32 -10.73 12.05
CA ILE A 147 23.36 -10.45 11.00
C ILE A 147 22.95 -11.75 10.28
N VAL A 148 23.91 -12.59 9.93
CA VAL A 148 23.62 -13.87 9.26
C VAL A 148 22.75 -14.77 10.14
N HIS A 149 23.06 -14.88 11.44
CA HIS A 149 22.26 -15.65 12.37
C HIS A 149 20.86 -15.09 12.55
N LEU A 150 20.72 -13.75 12.61
CA LEU A 150 19.43 -13.07 12.74
C LEU A 150 18.53 -13.32 11.53
N CYS A 151 19.05 -13.25 10.30
CA CYS A 151 18.30 -13.55 9.10
C CYS A 151 17.89 -15.03 9.00
N ASN A 152 18.79 -15.94 9.36
CA ASN A 152 18.45 -17.37 9.42
C ASN A 152 17.38 -17.67 10.46
N TRP A 153 17.47 -17.05 11.63
CA TRP A 153 16.45 -17.18 12.67
C TRP A 153 15.09 -16.66 12.18
N ALA A 154 15.07 -15.50 11.53
CA ALA A 154 13.84 -14.94 10.98
C ALA A 154 13.19 -15.84 9.92
N ASP A 155 14.01 -16.48 9.06
CA ASP A 155 13.53 -17.44 8.06
C ASP A 155 12.89 -18.68 8.73
N ILE A 156 13.52 -19.21 9.79
CA ILE A 156 12.95 -20.32 10.57
C ILE A 156 11.63 -19.92 11.22
N VAL A 157 11.59 -18.73 11.86
CA VAL A 157 10.36 -18.22 12.50
C VAL A 157 9.23 -18.10 11.48
N ARG A 158 9.48 -17.54 10.28
CA ARG A 158 8.48 -17.41 9.21
C ARG A 158 7.97 -18.76 8.71
N LYS A 159 8.86 -19.75 8.56
CA LYS A 159 8.49 -21.12 8.18
C LYS A 159 7.60 -21.76 9.25
N THR A 160 8.00 -21.67 10.51
CA THR A 160 7.23 -22.21 11.63
C THR A 160 5.87 -21.53 11.77
N PHE A 161 5.80 -20.22 11.51
CA PHE A 161 4.54 -19.48 11.48
C PHE A 161 3.60 -19.97 10.35
N ASN A 162 4.12 -20.17 9.15
CA ASN A 162 3.34 -20.66 8.01
C ASN A 162 2.83 -22.09 8.26
N ASP A 163 3.57 -22.90 9.03
CA ASP A 163 3.19 -24.24 9.43
C ASP A 163 2.23 -24.26 10.65
N GLY A 164 1.86 -23.08 11.19
CA GLY A 164 0.97 -22.95 12.34
C GLY A 164 1.60 -23.29 13.69
N GLY A 165 2.93 -23.35 13.76
CA GLY A 165 3.65 -23.69 14.98
C GLY A 165 3.83 -22.55 15.97
N ILE A 166 3.67 -21.30 15.53
CA ILE A 166 3.73 -20.07 16.34
C ILE A 166 2.74 -19.05 15.81
N ASP A 167 2.35 -18.11 16.66
CA ASP A 167 1.34 -17.09 16.34
C ASP A 167 1.91 -15.75 15.88
N GLU A 168 3.23 -15.55 16.02
CA GLU A 168 3.90 -14.31 15.60
C GLU A 168 4.84 -14.52 14.42
N VAL A 169 4.91 -13.51 13.56
CA VAL A 169 5.85 -13.46 12.43
C VAL A 169 6.81 -12.28 12.56
N ILE A 170 8.03 -12.46 12.05
CA ILE A 170 9.05 -11.41 12.03
C ILE A 170 9.20 -10.88 10.61
N SER A 171 8.84 -9.61 10.42
CA SER A 171 9.04 -8.91 9.16
C SER A 171 10.48 -8.41 9.01
N THR A 172 10.94 -8.23 7.77
CA THR A 172 12.23 -7.57 7.47
C THR A 172 12.30 -6.17 8.08
N ARG A 173 11.18 -5.43 8.11
CA ARG A 173 11.11 -4.12 8.78
C ARG A 173 11.47 -4.22 10.27
N ARG A 174 11.00 -5.25 10.96
CA ARG A 174 11.28 -5.47 12.39
C ARG A 174 12.73 -5.87 12.65
N LEU A 175 13.40 -6.47 11.66
CA LEU A 175 14.84 -6.79 11.76
C LEU A 175 15.74 -5.54 11.59
N VAL A 176 15.28 -4.56 10.80
CA VAL A 176 16.02 -3.32 10.55
C VAL A 176 15.95 -2.37 11.76
N HIS A 177 14.88 -2.42 12.56
CA HIS A 177 14.69 -1.61 13.76
C HIS A 177 15.27 -2.25 15.00
#